data_7575391dd65f9cb8fc498d7a5c9293ad
#
_entry.id   7575391dd65f9cb8fc498d7a5c9293ad
#
_cell.length_a   1.000
_cell.length_b   1.000
_cell.length_c   1.000
_cell.angle_alpha   90.00
_cell.angle_beta   90.00
_cell.angle_gamma   90.00
#
_symmetry.space_group_name_H-M   'P 1'
#
loop_
_entity.id
_entity.type
_entity.pdbx_description
1 polymer ?
#
loop_
_entity_poly.entity_id
_entity_poly.type
_entity_poly.pdbx_seq_one_letter_code
_entity_poly.pdbx_strand_id
1 'polypeptide(L)'
;ETSLNHKKLIQPLFVSDSIKGMEEISSMPKQFRFDQNSALKEIDELQRLGINTIALFPHLKSIKKDNKGSEAVNSENFLCCTLRKIKKYFPDLVVVVDVALDPYTTSGHDGILKDGNVDNDLTLDTLSKMSITLTQSGADILAPSDMMDGRIGHIRDALEKNDCKDTVILSYAVKYASS
;
A
#
# COMPACT_ATOMS: atom_id res chain seq x y z
N GLU A 1 5.07 -17.38 -26.07
CA GLU A 1 3.66 -16.99 -26.20
C GLU A 1 3.19 -16.28 -24.93
N THR A 2 2.50 -15.15 -25.09
CA THR A 2 1.86 -14.45 -23.97
C THR A 2 0.54 -15.15 -23.65
N SER A 3 0.40 -15.70 -22.44
CA SER A 3 -0.85 -16.33 -21.99
C SER A 3 -1.50 -15.49 -20.88
N LEU A 4 -2.78 -15.17 -21.03
CA LEU A 4 -3.59 -14.61 -19.97
C LEU A 4 -4.07 -15.73 -19.05
N ASN A 5 -3.78 -15.58 -17.75
CA ASN A 5 -4.20 -16.55 -16.73
C ASN A 5 -4.61 -15.77 -15.48
N HIS A 6 -5.77 -16.09 -14.90
CA HIS A 6 -6.28 -15.43 -13.69
C HIS A 6 -5.30 -15.50 -12.51
N LYS A 7 -4.47 -16.55 -12.41
CA LYS A 7 -3.42 -16.66 -11.39
C LYS A 7 -2.30 -15.61 -11.51
N LYS A 8 -2.21 -14.91 -12.66
CA LYS A 8 -1.24 -13.84 -12.89
C LYS A 8 -1.83 -12.45 -12.71
N LEU A 9 -3.11 -12.36 -12.37
CA LEU A 9 -3.78 -11.08 -12.14
C LEU A 9 -3.53 -10.61 -10.72
N ILE A 10 -3.34 -9.30 -10.56
CA ILE A 10 -3.30 -8.60 -9.27
C ILE A 10 -4.52 -7.70 -9.22
N GLN A 11 -5.42 -7.95 -8.26
CA GLN A 11 -6.63 -7.13 -8.11
C GLN A 11 -6.36 -5.95 -7.18
N PRO A 12 -6.48 -4.69 -7.66
CA PRO A 12 -6.42 -3.52 -6.78
C PRO A 12 -7.64 -3.49 -5.85
N LEU A 13 -7.41 -3.23 -4.56
CA LEU A 13 -8.44 -3.02 -3.56
C LEU A 13 -8.18 -1.72 -2.80
N PHE A 14 -9.17 -0.84 -2.78
CA PHE A 14 -9.12 0.41 -2.04
C PHE A 14 -9.78 0.20 -0.67
N VAL A 15 -9.04 0.38 0.40
CA VAL A 15 -9.53 0.20 1.77
C VAL A 15 -9.62 1.53 2.51
N SER A 16 -10.68 1.75 3.28
CA SER A 16 -10.90 3.04 3.93
C SER A 16 -11.40 2.90 5.37
N ASP A 17 -10.88 3.75 6.25
CA ASP A 17 -11.36 3.92 7.63
C ASP A 17 -12.48 4.98 7.75
N SER A 18 -12.86 5.61 6.62
CA SER A 18 -13.83 6.69 6.56
C SER A 18 -15.27 6.22 6.33
N ILE A 19 -15.45 4.97 5.90
CA ILE A 19 -16.74 4.40 5.47
C ILE A 19 -17.12 3.18 6.30
N LYS A 20 -18.38 2.75 6.15
CA LYS A 20 -18.87 1.45 6.61
C LYS A 20 -19.44 0.70 5.41
N GLY A 21 -19.02 -0.58 5.26
CA GLY A 21 -19.40 -1.38 4.10
C GLY A 21 -18.54 -1.05 2.87
N MET A 22 -19.19 -0.79 1.75
CA MET A 22 -18.52 -0.40 0.50
C MET A 22 -19.15 0.88 -0.08
N GLU A 23 -18.31 1.67 -0.77
CA GLU A 23 -18.71 2.93 -1.42
C GLU A 23 -18.06 3.02 -2.80
N GLU A 24 -18.85 3.30 -3.82
CA GLU A 24 -18.35 3.45 -5.18
C GLU A 24 -17.46 4.70 -5.30
N ILE A 25 -16.35 4.57 -6.02
CA ILE A 25 -15.43 5.69 -6.30
C ILE A 25 -15.98 6.42 -7.52
N SER A 26 -16.48 7.65 -7.32
CA SER A 26 -17.17 8.41 -8.36
C SER A 26 -16.35 8.65 -9.63
N SER A 27 -15.02 8.80 -9.50
CA SER A 27 -14.09 8.96 -10.63
C SER A 27 -13.68 7.64 -11.30
N MET A 28 -14.04 6.49 -10.71
CA MET A 28 -13.67 5.16 -11.19
C MET A 28 -14.92 4.25 -11.20
N PRO A 29 -15.76 4.29 -12.23
CA PRO A 29 -17.00 3.52 -12.28
C PRO A 29 -16.77 2.03 -12.03
N LYS A 30 -17.63 1.42 -11.20
CA LYS A 30 -17.55 0.01 -10.77
C LYS A 30 -16.31 -0.34 -9.91
N GLN A 31 -15.58 0.66 -9.43
CA GLN A 31 -14.55 0.46 -8.42
C GLN A 31 -15.07 0.98 -7.07
N PHE A 32 -14.71 0.29 -6.01
CA PHE A 32 -15.24 0.56 -4.67
C PHE A 32 -14.13 0.74 -3.65
N ARG A 33 -14.41 1.58 -2.64
CA ARG A 33 -13.69 1.55 -1.37
C ARG A 33 -14.40 0.60 -0.42
N PHE A 34 -13.64 -0.10 0.38
CA PHE A 34 -14.15 -1.10 1.32
C PHE A 34 -13.73 -0.76 2.74
N ASP A 35 -14.61 -0.96 3.72
CA ASP A 35 -14.15 -1.13 5.09
C ASP A 35 -13.46 -2.50 5.26
N GLN A 36 -12.84 -2.74 6.42
CA GLN A 36 -12.11 -4.00 6.66
C GLN A 36 -12.96 -5.26 6.46
N ASN A 37 -14.22 -5.23 6.90
CA ASN A 37 -15.08 -6.42 6.82
C ASN A 37 -15.55 -6.68 5.39
N SER A 38 -15.87 -5.64 4.66
CA SER A 38 -16.27 -5.75 3.25
C SER A 38 -15.10 -6.14 2.36
N ALA A 39 -13.89 -5.65 2.66
CA ALA A 39 -12.67 -6.09 1.97
C ALA A 39 -12.43 -7.60 2.13
N LEU A 40 -12.66 -8.18 3.32
CA LEU A 40 -12.51 -9.63 3.51
C LEU A 40 -13.52 -10.43 2.69
N LYS A 41 -14.76 -9.94 2.55
CA LYS A 41 -15.77 -10.58 1.70
C LYS A 41 -15.39 -10.53 0.22
N GLU A 42 -14.91 -9.39 -0.24
CA GLU A 42 -14.41 -9.22 -1.61
C GLU A 42 -13.23 -10.16 -1.90
N ILE A 43 -12.30 -10.30 -0.97
CA ILE A 43 -11.18 -11.23 -1.09
C ILE A 43 -11.64 -12.69 -1.20
N ASP A 44 -12.64 -13.10 -0.41
CA ASP A 44 -13.23 -14.44 -0.50
C ASP A 44 -13.82 -14.71 -1.89
N GLU A 45 -14.55 -13.76 -2.47
CA GLU A 45 -15.08 -13.87 -3.82
C GLU A 45 -13.96 -13.91 -4.88
N LEU A 46 -12.91 -13.10 -4.74
CA LEU A 46 -11.76 -13.13 -5.65
C LEU A 46 -11.03 -14.48 -5.62
N GLN A 47 -10.86 -15.08 -4.45
CA GLN A 47 -10.25 -16.40 -4.33
C GLN A 47 -11.12 -17.50 -4.98
N ARG A 48 -12.44 -17.41 -4.88
CA ARG A 48 -13.37 -18.32 -5.60
C ARG A 48 -13.23 -18.21 -7.12
N LEU A 49 -12.86 -17.02 -7.63
CA LEU A 49 -12.54 -16.79 -9.04
C LEU A 49 -11.12 -17.22 -9.41
N GLY A 50 -10.30 -17.69 -8.43
CA GLY A 50 -8.92 -18.12 -8.63
C GLY A 50 -7.91 -16.98 -8.66
N ILE A 51 -8.29 -15.77 -8.21
CA ILE A 51 -7.38 -14.62 -8.05
C ILE A 51 -6.79 -14.68 -6.64
N ASN A 52 -5.48 -14.91 -6.55
CA ASN A 52 -4.78 -15.10 -5.27
C ASN A 52 -3.78 -13.98 -4.95
N THR A 53 -3.84 -12.87 -5.69
CA THR A 53 -2.98 -11.70 -5.45
C THR A 53 -3.81 -10.43 -5.48
N ILE A 54 -3.66 -9.61 -4.45
CA ILE A 54 -4.31 -8.30 -4.35
C ILE A 54 -3.28 -7.20 -4.17
N ALA A 55 -3.61 -5.97 -4.57
CA ALA A 55 -2.83 -4.77 -4.26
C ALA A 55 -3.68 -3.82 -3.41
N LEU A 56 -3.21 -3.48 -2.21
CA LEU A 56 -3.94 -2.65 -1.26
C LEU A 56 -3.53 -1.18 -1.36
N PHE A 57 -4.53 -0.32 -1.47
CA PHE A 57 -4.40 1.13 -1.48
C PHE A 57 -5.25 1.74 -0.35
N PRO A 58 -4.64 2.42 0.65
CA PRO A 58 -5.39 3.01 1.76
C PRO A 58 -5.98 4.37 1.40
N HIS A 59 -7.20 4.62 1.88
CA HIS A 59 -7.80 5.94 1.94
C HIS A 59 -8.12 6.27 3.40
N LEU A 60 -7.47 7.30 3.94
CA LEU A 60 -7.53 7.65 5.36
C LEU A 60 -8.30 8.94 5.61
N LYS A 61 -8.92 9.04 6.80
CA LYS A 61 -9.50 10.28 7.30
C LYS A 61 -8.44 11.38 7.37
N SER A 62 -8.81 12.59 6.99
CA SER A 62 -7.91 13.75 6.98
C SER A 62 -7.26 14.05 8.35
N ILE A 63 -7.96 13.77 9.46
CA ILE A 63 -7.45 13.96 10.82
C ILE A 63 -6.20 13.10 11.15
N LYS A 64 -5.95 12.05 10.38
CA LYS A 64 -4.78 11.18 10.54
C LYS A 64 -3.60 11.58 9.66
N LYS A 65 -3.75 12.66 8.89
CA LYS A 65 -2.70 13.17 8.02
C LYS A 65 -1.93 14.28 8.71
N ASP A 66 -0.62 14.29 8.51
CA ASP A 66 0.25 15.38 8.94
C ASP A 66 1.31 15.70 7.88
N ASN A 67 2.14 16.71 8.12
CA ASN A 67 3.17 17.13 7.17
C ASN A 67 4.33 16.14 7.01
N LYS A 68 4.44 15.16 7.91
CA LYS A 68 5.52 14.15 7.94
C LYS A 68 5.05 12.76 7.52
N GLY A 69 3.74 12.58 7.30
CA GLY A 69 3.18 11.26 7.04
C GLY A 69 3.37 10.29 8.21
N SER A 70 3.32 10.77 9.46
CA SER A 70 3.66 9.99 10.66
C SER A 70 2.80 8.72 10.82
N GLU A 71 1.55 8.75 10.33
CA GLU A 71 0.67 7.57 10.37
C GLU A 71 1.19 6.43 9.48
N ALA A 72 2.00 6.71 8.44
CA ALA A 72 2.58 5.68 7.58
C ALA A 72 3.51 4.71 8.32
N VAL A 73 4.18 5.19 9.37
CA VAL A 73 5.12 4.38 10.18
C VAL A 73 4.52 3.86 11.48
N ASN A 74 3.24 4.13 11.74
CA ASN A 74 2.52 3.61 12.90
C ASN A 74 2.07 2.17 12.64
N SER A 75 2.62 1.19 13.39
CA SER A 75 2.26 -0.23 13.26
C SER A 75 0.79 -0.52 13.57
N GLU A 76 0.10 0.37 14.28
CA GLU A 76 -1.33 0.25 14.61
C GLU A 76 -2.22 1.08 13.67
N ASN A 77 -1.69 1.57 12.56
CA ASN A 77 -2.50 2.26 11.56
C ASN A 77 -3.54 1.33 10.92
N PHE A 78 -4.53 1.94 10.28
CA PHE A 78 -5.64 1.21 9.65
C PHE A 78 -5.18 0.17 8.63
N LEU A 79 -4.17 0.49 7.79
CA LEU A 79 -3.66 -0.42 6.77
C LEU A 79 -2.94 -1.62 7.40
N CYS A 80 -2.08 -1.40 8.39
CA CYS A 80 -1.38 -2.46 9.12
C CYS A 80 -2.36 -3.40 9.84
N CYS A 81 -3.39 -2.84 10.49
CA CYS A 81 -4.46 -3.63 11.10
C CYS A 81 -5.24 -4.44 10.06
N THR A 82 -5.48 -3.87 8.89
CA THR A 82 -6.16 -4.55 7.78
C THR A 82 -5.30 -5.69 7.22
N LEU A 83 -4.00 -5.47 7.02
CA LEU A 83 -3.04 -6.49 6.60
C LEU A 83 -3.01 -7.68 7.54
N ARG A 84 -2.81 -7.44 8.84
CA ARG A 84 -2.83 -8.52 9.85
C ARG A 84 -4.14 -9.30 9.83
N LYS A 85 -5.26 -8.61 9.65
CA LYS A 85 -6.56 -9.24 9.55
C LYS A 85 -6.69 -10.09 8.29
N ILE A 86 -6.26 -9.60 7.14
CA ILE A 86 -6.24 -10.35 5.87
C ILE A 86 -5.38 -11.61 6.02
N LYS A 87 -4.15 -11.50 6.48
CA LYS A 87 -3.23 -12.63 6.63
C LYS A 87 -3.73 -13.66 7.66
N LYS A 88 -4.51 -13.23 8.65
CA LYS A 88 -5.16 -14.14 9.60
C LYS A 88 -6.24 -15.02 8.94
N TYR A 89 -7.05 -14.46 8.04
CA TYR A 89 -8.15 -15.19 7.38
C TYR A 89 -7.74 -15.84 6.07
N PHE A 90 -6.74 -15.29 5.40
CA PHE A 90 -6.24 -15.72 4.09
C PHE A 90 -4.71 -15.81 4.10
N PRO A 91 -4.11 -16.79 4.82
CA PRO A 91 -2.66 -16.87 5.00
C PRO A 91 -1.89 -17.03 3.70
N ASP A 92 -2.47 -17.71 2.70
CA ASP A 92 -1.84 -18.00 1.41
C ASP A 92 -2.09 -16.92 0.35
N LEU A 93 -2.88 -15.89 0.67
CA LEU A 93 -3.11 -14.77 -0.23
C LEU A 93 -1.85 -13.91 -0.33
N VAL A 94 -1.41 -13.64 -1.55
CA VAL A 94 -0.30 -12.70 -1.79
C VAL A 94 -0.82 -11.27 -1.73
N VAL A 95 -0.23 -10.47 -0.85
CA VAL A 95 -0.65 -9.09 -0.64
C VAL A 95 0.46 -8.14 -1.08
N VAL A 96 0.19 -7.40 -2.15
CA VAL A 96 1.00 -6.25 -2.60
C VAL A 96 0.52 -5.02 -1.86
N VAL A 97 1.44 -4.20 -1.38
CA VAL A 97 1.10 -2.94 -0.71
C VAL A 97 1.84 -1.78 -1.35
N ASP A 98 1.11 -0.73 -1.66
CA ASP A 98 1.69 0.52 -2.15
C ASP A 98 2.54 1.19 -1.08
N VAL A 99 3.71 1.71 -1.49
CA VAL A 99 4.62 2.46 -0.60
C VAL A 99 4.75 3.87 -1.15
N ALA A 100 3.95 4.78 -0.59
CA ALA A 100 3.94 6.20 -0.92
C ALA A 100 3.34 6.99 0.25
N LEU A 101 3.65 8.26 0.40
CA LEU A 101 3.22 9.08 1.53
C LEU A 101 1.96 9.93 1.27
N ASP A 102 1.49 10.04 0.04
CA ASP A 102 0.30 10.82 -0.32
C ASP A 102 -0.96 10.48 0.49
N PRO A 103 -1.25 9.21 0.86
CA PRO A 103 -2.39 8.91 1.73
C PRO A 103 -2.24 9.46 3.15
N TYR A 104 -1.01 9.77 3.59
CA TYR A 104 -0.65 10.10 4.97
C TYR A 104 -0.24 11.56 5.16
N THR A 105 0.08 12.29 4.09
CA THR A 105 0.48 13.70 4.16
C THR A 105 -0.70 14.64 3.97
N THR A 106 -0.65 15.80 4.65
CA THR A 106 -1.66 16.85 4.48
C THR A 106 -1.55 17.54 3.12
N SER A 107 -0.36 17.54 2.52
CA SER A 107 -0.13 18.06 1.17
C SER A 107 -0.70 17.17 0.08
N GLY A 108 -0.96 15.87 0.37
CA GLY A 108 -1.29 14.87 -0.63
C GLY A 108 -0.13 14.54 -1.57
N HIS A 109 1.11 14.91 -1.21
CA HIS A 109 2.30 14.63 -2.00
C HIS A 109 2.96 13.31 -1.55
N ASP A 110 3.58 12.60 -2.49
CA ASP A 110 4.30 11.34 -2.26
C ASP A 110 5.53 11.49 -1.35
N GLY A 111 6.04 12.72 -1.18
CA GLY A 111 7.22 13.04 -0.38
C GLY A 111 6.96 14.10 0.70
N ILE A 112 7.88 14.16 1.65
CA ILE A 112 7.89 15.13 2.73
C ILE A 112 8.34 16.48 2.18
N LEU A 113 7.56 17.53 2.44
CA LEU A 113 7.88 18.90 2.04
C LEU A 113 8.70 19.60 3.13
N LYS A 114 9.80 20.23 2.71
CA LYS A 114 10.62 21.14 3.51
C LYS A 114 10.81 22.44 2.73
N ASP A 115 10.45 23.55 3.33
CA ASP A 115 10.53 24.88 2.70
C ASP A 115 9.83 24.96 1.32
N GLY A 116 8.71 24.23 1.18
CA GLY A 116 7.90 24.20 -0.05
C GLY A 116 8.42 23.24 -1.14
N ASN A 117 9.55 22.57 -0.92
CA ASN A 117 10.14 21.59 -1.85
C ASN A 117 10.12 20.20 -1.24
N VAL A 118 10.13 19.17 -2.10
CA VAL A 118 10.26 17.78 -1.65
C VAL A 118 11.69 17.56 -1.16
N ASP A 119 11.81 17.09 0.09
CA ASP A 119 13.08 16.63 0.65
C ASP A 119 13.22 15.12 0.39
N ASN A 120 14.07 14.76 -0.56
CA ASN A 120 14.28 13.37 -0.99
C ASN A 120 14.75 12.49 0.17
N ASP A 121 15.77 12.93 0.90
CA ASP A 121 16.44 12.11 1.91
C ASP A 121 15.56 11.87 3.14
N LEU A 122 14.84 12.88 3.62
CA LEU A 122 13.85 12.71 4.68
C LEU A 122 12.72 11.78 4.25
N THR A 123 12.33 11.83 2.97
CA THR A 123 11.32 10.95 2.43
C THR A 123 11.80 9.51 2.36
N LEU A 124 13.03 9.25 1.91
CA LEU A 124 13.63 7.91 1.86
C LEU A 124 13.65 7.23 3.24
N ASP A 125 14.01 7.96 4.28
CA ASP A 125 14.01 7.45 5.65
C ASP A 125 12.61 7.03 6.11
N THR A 126 11.60 7.82 5.77
CA THR A 126 10.20 7.53 6.13
C THR A 126 9.66 6.36 5.34
N LEU A 127 9.93 6.28 4.02
CA LEU A 127 9.52 5.15 3.16
C LEU A 127 10.17 3.84 3.63
N SER A 128 11.44 3.89 4.08
CA SER A 128 12.13 2.71 4.63
C SER A 128 11.45 2.20 5.90
N LYS A 129 11.12 3.08 6.83
CA LYS A 129 10.40 2.73 8.06
C LYS A 129 9.00 2.20 7.76
N MET A 130 8.26 2.85 6.85
CA MET A 130 6.97 2.39 6.36
C MET A 130 7.07 0.97 5.79
N SER A 131 8.08 0.72 4.96
CA SER A 131 8.31 -0.59 4.33
C SER A 131 8.52 -1.70 5.35
N ILE A 132 9.33 -1.47 6.39
CA ILE A 132 9.52 -2.40 7.50
C ILE A 132 8.18 -2.65 8.23
N THR A 133 7.47 -1.58 8.55
CA THR A 133 6.17 -1.65 9.27
C THR A 133 5.12 -2.44 8.48
N LEU A 134 5.02 -2.24 7.18
CA LEU A 134 4.11 -2.97 6.30
C LEU A 134 4.48 -4.46 6.18
N THR A 135 5.77 -4.76 5.99
CA THR A 135 6.28 -6.14 5.94
C THR A 135 5.97 -6.88 7.24
N GLN A 136 6.28 -6.30 8.39
CA GLN A 136 5.98 -6.88 9.70
C GLN A 136 4.47 -7.03 9.96
N SER A 137 3.64 -6.28 9.27
CA SER A 137 2.18 -6.38 9.32
C SER A 137 1.60 -7.41 8.36
N GLY A 138 2.41 -8.02 7.48
CA GLY A 138 2.00 -9.10 6.60
C GLY A 138 1.99 -8.77 5.10
N ALA A 139 2.63 -7.69 4.65
CA ALA A 139 2.85 -7.45 3.23
C ALA A 139 3.87 -8.45 2.67
N ASP A 140 3.53 -9.12 1.58
CA ASP A 140 4.43 -10.04 0.87
C ASP A 140 5.27 -9.29 -0.18
N ILE A 141 4.66 -8.28 -0.79
CA ILE A 141 5.28 -7.47 -1.85
C ILE A 141 5.07 -5.99 -1.52
N LEU A 142 6.15 -5.23 -1.57
CA LEU A 142 6.11 -3.77 -1.48
C LEU A 142 6.23 -3.15 -2.87
N ALA A 143 5.33 -2.23 -3.19
CA ALA A 143 5.27 -1.59 -4.51
C ALA A 143 5.48 -0.07 -4.40
N PRO A 144 6.74 0.41 -4.30
CA PRO A 144 7.03 1.83 -4.19
C PRO A 144 6.58 2.59 -5.44
N SER A 145 5.53 3.39 -5.30
CA SER A 145 4.94 4.22 -6.37
C SER A 145 5.32 5.69 -6.26
N ASP A 146 6.03 6.07 -5.20
CA ASP A 146 6.64 7.39 -5.05
C ASP A 146 7.71 7.65 -6.13
N MET A 147 8.22 8.86 -6.19
CA MET A 147 9.18 9.31 -7.21
C MET A 147 10.54 9.71 -6.64
N MET A 148 10.90 9.21 -5.43
CA MET A 148 12.17 9.58 -4.79
C MET A 148 13.35 8.84 -5.44
N ASP A 149 14.44 9.57 -5.62
CA ASP A 149 15.70 9.00 -6.12
C ASP A 149 16.30 8.03 -5.12
N GLY A 150 16.74 6.86 -5.61
CA GLY A 150 17.41 5.85 -4.80
C GLY A 150 16.51 5.01 -3.89
N ARG A 151 15.17 5.22 -3.91
CA ARG A 151 14.23 4.58 -2.97
C ARG A 151 14.30 3.06 -2.97
N ILE A 152 14.48 2.42 -4.11
CA ILE A 152 14.51 0.95 -4.20
C ILE A 152 15.69 0.37 -3.44
N GLY A 153 16.88 0.93 -3.64
CA GLY A 153 18.08 0.53 -2.89
C GLY A 153 17.93 0.80 -1.38
N HIS A 154 17.42 1.99 -1.03
CA HIS A 154 17.23 2.39 0.36
C HIS A 154 16.24 1.47 1.10
N ILE A 155 15.11 1.14 0.48
CA ILE A 155 14.12 0.20 1.02
C ILE A 155 14.72 -1.19 1.14
N ARG A 156 15.44 -1.70 0.10
CA ARG A 156 16.06 -3.02 0.14
C ARG A 156 17.04 -3.14 1.30
N ASP A 157 17.93 -2.16 1.44
CA ASP A 157 18.92 -2.12 2.53
C ASP A 157 18.24 -2.11 3.91
N ALA A 158 17.17 -1.36 4.05
CA ALA A 158 16.41 -1.30 5.29
C ALA A 158 15.74 -2.65 5.63
N LEU A 159 15.16 -3.32 4.66
CA LEU A 159 14.56 -4.65 4.81
C LEU A 159 15.61 -5.69 5.21
N GLU A 160 16.78 -5.71 4.55
CA GLU A 160 17.90 -6.62 4.87
C GLU A 160 18.38 -6.44 6.32
N LYS A 161 18.56 -5.19 6.75
CA LYS A 161 18.98 -4.85 8.13
C LYS A 161 17.97 -5.24 9.22
N ASN A 162 16.71 -5.46 8.83
CA ASN A 162 15.62 -5.82 9.74
C ASN A 162 15.13 -7.26 9.54
N ASP A 163 15.94 -8.15 8.94
CA ASP A 163 15.64 -9.56 8.68
C ASP A 163 14.36 -9.80 7.84
N CYS A 164 13.95 -8.81 7.03
CA CYS A 164 12.83 -8.89 6.10
C CYS A 164 13.28 -9.26 4.68
N LYS A 165 14.16 -10.25 4.56
CA LYS A 165 14.88 -10.59 3.31
C LYS A 165 13.97 -11.15 2.22
N ASP A 166 12.93 -11.87 2.61
CA ASP A 166 12.00 -12.54 1.69
C ASP A 166 10.95 -11.60 1.09
N THR A 167 10.85 -10.35 1.58
CA THR A 167 9.90 -9.38 1.06
C THR A 167 10.31 -8.94 -0.34
N VAL A 168 9.43 -9.13 -1.30
CA VAL A 168 9.63 -8.74 -2.70
C VAL A 168 9.41 -7.24 -2.87
N ILE A 169 10.20 -6.60 -3.73
CA ILE A 169 9.97 -5.20 -4.14
C ILE A 169 9.52 -5.18 -5.60
N LEU A 170 8.31 -4.67 -5.85
CA LEU A 170 7.75 -4.44 -7.18
C LEU A 170 7.91 -2.95 -7.52
N SER A 171 9.01 -2.60 -8.17
CA SER A 171 9.31 -1.21 -8.50
C SER A 171 8.43 -0.67 -9.63
N TYR A 172 7.79 0.48 -9.43
CA TYR A 172 7.18 1.26 -10.50
C TYR A 172 8.30 1.95 -11.31
N ALA A 173 8.77 1.30 -12.36
CA ALA A 173 9.86 1.81 -13.21
C ALA A 173 9.41 2.93 -14.17
N VAL A 174 8.12 2.94 -14.53
CA VAL A 174 7.47 3.99 -15.34
C VAL A 174 6.15 4.37 -14.67
N LYS A 175 6.02 5.63 -14.27
CA LYS A 175 4.80 6.21 -13.70
C LYS A 175 4.38 7.40 -14.57
N TYR A 176 3.20 7.28 -15.18
CA TYR A 176 2.61 8.40 -15.92
C TYR A 176 1.84 9.33 -14.97
N ALA A 177 1.69 10.60 -15.37
CA ALA A 177 0.84 11.54 -14.66
C ALA A 177 -0.60 11.04 -14.64
N SER A 178 -1.26 11.18 -13.49
CA SER A 178 -2.69 10.90 -13.29
C SER A 178 -3.41 12.17 -12.82
N SER A 179 -4.72 12.24 -13.04
CA SER A 179 -5.57 13.34 -12.56
C SER A 179 -5.87 13.20 -11.09
#